data_3352b99c6bf016e5dd380cc3f7145c5a
#
_entry.id   3352b99c6bf016e5dd380cc3f7145c5a
#
_cell.length_a   1.000
_cell.length_b   1.000
_cell.length_c   1.000
_cell.angle_alpha   90.00
_cell.angle_beta   90.00
_cell.angle_gamma   90.00
#
_symmetry.space_group_name_H-M   'P 1'
#
loop_
_entity.id
_entity.type
_entity.pdbx_description
1 polymer ?
#
loop_
_entity_poly.entity_id
_entity_poly.type
_entity_poly.pdbx_seq_one_letter_code
_entity_poly.pdbx_strand_id
1 'polypeptide(L)'
;MKSMKKILIYFQIAILTVGLGACGEDFLDKTDPTVLVSDTFYSNDQEVEQAVVGVYGMLRGYFNNHWQYTEFISDNTTLHFNVGNRGQGPALEAIEYWQYNPGTGNFGALYNNTYNILVNINTTLVNLQTSTASQAVRDRSEGELKVLRAYFYFDLVRFFGDVIIVTDPIRTPSEAFQLDRSPEEQVYQLILSDLNDAIGLLPASYPANQVGRITKGAALAMQGRVRLQRKEYAEAINSLKQVTTLGYGLLPDYASVFLPENKNHRESIWDVQYQGENTFGVNSSFIYTFAPLASQGAVINFPGQDGGGWNIPSQSFIAQYEAGDARKAVSLKEGFTSNSGEWVTVPFINKYNHPHSIRGVTNDNWPIIRYADVLLMLAEAINETSGPTSEAYDYMNAIRDRAKLNPLNGLDKDQFRKAVLKERRMELAFENLRWFDLKRTLSPSELVTLLNQHGLEERANPTTSRGGIPFSQGDYTFEEYQILFPIPADQIRINPAIRQNPGY
;
A
#
# COMPACT_ATOMS: atom_id res chain seq x y z
N MET A 1 -37.12 69.11 -36.77
CA MET A 1 -35.86 68.47 -36.47
C MET A 1 -35.47 68.46 -34.98
N LYS A 2 -35.68 69.50 -34.17
CA LYS A 2 -35.34 69.51 -32.73
C LYS A 2 -36.19 68.59 -31.86
N SER A 3 -37.44 68.32 -32.22
CA SER A 3 -38.38 67.44 -31.48
C SER A 3 -37.99 65.93 -31.66
N MET A 4 -37.67 65.51 -32.83
CA MET A 4 -37.27 64.09 -33.09
C MET A 4 -35.97 63.70 -32.40
N LYS A 5 -35.01 64.60 -32.26
CA LYS A 5 -33.79 64.31 -31.54
C LYS A 5 -34.00 64.09 -30.02
N LYS A 6 -34.99 64.83 -29.43
CA LYS A 6 -35.33 64.62 -28.00
C LYS A 6 -36.02 63.26 -27.78
N ILE A 7 -36.90 62.80 -28.67
CA ILE A 7 -37.58 61.51 -28.62
C ILE A 7 -36.56 60.37 -28.74
N LEU A 8 -35.58 60.50 -29.62
CA LEU A 8 -34.54 59.47 -29.80
C LEU A 8 -33.62 59.34 -28.56
N ILE A 9 -33.32 60.48 -27.88
CA ILE A 9 -32.52 60.46 -26.63
C ILE A 9 -33.27 59.82 -25.49
N TYR A 10 -34.59 60.10 -25.33
CA TYR A 10 -35.42 59.47 -24.31
C TYR A 10 -35.62 57.95 -24.57
N PHE A 11 -35.67 57.54 -25.84
CA PHE A 11 -35.75 56.13 -26.22
C PHE A 11 -34.45 55.39 -25.92
N GLN A 12 -33.28 56.05 -26.16
CA GLN A 12 -31.96 55.47 -25.83
C GLN A 12 -31.76 55.37 -24.32
N ILE A 13 -32.20 56.37 -23.54
CA ILE A 13 -32.13 56.31 -22.04
C ILE A 13 -33.03 55.24 -21.48
N ALA A 14 -34.27 55.07 -22.03
CA ALA A 14 -35.19 54.01 -21.63
C ALA A 14 -34.65 52.61 -21.92
N ILE A 15 -33.93 52.39 -23.03
CA ILE A 15 -33.31 51.10 -23.35
C ILE A 15 -32.10 50.85 -22.42
N LEU A 16 -31.37 51.89 -22.02
CA LEU A 16 -30.22 51.74 -21.10
C LEU A 16 -30.66 51.39 -19.68
N THR A 17 -31.85 51.92 -19.22
CA THR A 17 -32.37 51.63 -17.87
C THR A 17 -33.03 50.25 -17.78
N VAL A 18 -33.57 49.68 -18.85
CA VAL A 18 -34.10 48.29 -18.89
C VAL A 18 -32.96 47.27 -18.89
N GLY A 19 -31.79 47.62 -19.45
CA GLY A 19 -30.61 46.71 -19.48
C GLY A 19 -29.89 46.56 -18.14
N LEU A 20 -30.12 47.44 -17.16
CA LEU A 20 -29.43 47.36 -15.87
C LEU A 20 -30.21 46.60 -14.78
N GLY A 21 -31.45 46.16 -15.09
CA GLY A 21 -32.28 45.36 -14.16
C GLY A 21 -32.29 43.87 -14.44
N ALA A 22 -31.50 43.40 -15.42
CA ALA A 22 -31.54 42.00 -15.88
C ALA A 22 -30.43 41.10 -15.29
N CYS A 23 -29.59 41.64 -14.41
CA CYS A 23 -28.63 40.79 -13.67
C CYS A 23 -29.22 40.53 -12.27
N GLY A 24 -30.14 39.59 -12.17
CA GLY A 24 -30.47 38.96 -10.91
C GLY A 24 -29.25 38.09 -10.47
N GLU A 25 -28.93 38.10 -9.19
CA GLU A 25 -27.87 37.28 -8.57
C GLU A 25 -28.07 35.80 -8.88
N ASP A 26 -29.29 35.33 -9.11
CA ASP A 26 -29.66 33.95 -9.51
C ASP A 26 -29.09 33.48 -10.86
N PHE A 27 -28.58 34.41 -11.72
CA PHE A 27 -27.99 33.99 -13.01
C PHE A 27 -26.54 33.55 -12.86
N LEU A 28 -25.84 34.00 -11.80
CA LEU A 28 -24.45 33.62 -11.51
C LEU A 28 -24.38 32.41 -10.54
N ASP A 29 -25.47 32.10 -9.87
CA ASP A 29 -25.58 30.98 -8.92
C ASP A 29 -26.15 29.69 -9.54
N LYS A 30 -26.09 29.53 -10.86
CA LYS A 30 -26.37 28.24 -11.47
C LYS A 30 -25.24 27.27 -11.14
N THR A 31 -25.44 26.52 -10.07
CA THR A 31 -24.70 25.28 -9.85
C THR A 31 -24.91 24.39 -11.07
N ASP A 32 -23.82 24.02 -11.73
CA ASP A 32 -23.83 23.04 -12.81
C ASP A 32 -24.44 21.74 -12.25
N PRO A 33 -25.58 21.25 -12.75
CA PRO A 33 -26.21 20.04 -12.23
C PRO A 33 -25.35 18.79 -12.44
N THR A 34 -24.24 18.91 -13.17
CA THR A 34 -23.25 17.83 -13.34
C THR A 34 -22.10 17.92 -12.32
N VAL A 35 -21.97 19.03 -11.57
CA VAL A 35 -21.01 19.16 -10.48
C VAL A 35 -21.70 18.73 -9.18
N LEU A 36 -21.18 17.66 -8.57
CA LEU A 36 -21.60 17.23 -7.24
C LEU A 36 -21.26 18.36 -6.23
N VAL A 37 -22.29 19.13 -5.85
CA VAL A 37 -22.15 20.18 -4.84
C VAL A 37 -22.03 19.49 -3.49
N SER A 38 -20.96 19.74 -2.74
CA SER A 38 -20.66 19.11 -1.45
C SER A 38 -21.82 19.24 -0.44
N ASP A 39 -22.58 20.31 -0.50
CA ASP A 39 -23.64 20.64 0.45
C ASP A 39 -24.92 19.78 0.29
N THR A 40 -25.10 19.13 -0.85
CA THR A 40 -26.24 18.23 -1.14
C THR A 40 -25.85 16.76 -1.25
N PHE A 41 -24.56 16.47 -1.39
CA PHE A 41 -24.01 15.12 -1.39
C PHE A 41 -23.91 14.61 0.07
N TYR A 42 -24.09 13.36 0.32
CA TYR A 42 -24.22 12.66 1.61
C TYR A 42 -25.65 12.71 2.21
N SER A 43 -26.66 13.00 1.42
CA SER A 43 -28.05 13.11 1.86
C SER A 43 -28.79 11.79 2.03
N ASN A 44 -28.24 10.67 1.51
CA ASN A 44 -28.85 9.36 1.56
C ASN A 44 -27.79 8.24 1.57
N ASP A 45 -28.24 7.00 1.80
CA ASP A 45 -27.39 5.81 1.90
C ASP A 45 -26.53 5.61 0.64
N GLN A 46 -27.08 5.81 -0.54
CA GLN A 46 -26.38 5.59 -1.81
C GLN A 46 -25.22 6.56 -2.00
N GLU A 47 -25.40 7.82 -1.67
CA GLU A 47 -24.36 8.84 -1.80
C GLU A 47 -23.21 8.61 -0.82
N VAL A 48 -23.53 8.23 0.43
CA VAL A 48 -22.52 7.83 1.41
C VAL A 48 -21.73 6.61 0.93
N GLU A 49 -22.42 5.59 0.41
CA GLU A 49 -21.78 4.40 -0.18
C GLU A 49 -20.84 4.76 -1.32
N GLN A 50 -21.25 5.65 -2.22
CA GLN A 50 -20.45 6.10 -3.35
C GLN A 50 -19.17 6.82 -2.88
N ALA A 51 -19.28 7.68 -1.86
CA ALA A 51 -18.12 8.36 -1.28
C ALA A 51 -17.09 7.37 -0.72
N VAL A 52 -17.55 6.40 0.08
CA VAL A 52 -16.68 5.36 0.66
C VAL A 52 -16.04 4.49 -0.43
N VAL A 53 -16.82 4.07 -1.44
CA VAL A 53 -16.29 3.31 -2.59
C VAL A 53 -15.27 4.13 -3.38
N GLY A 54 -15.44 5.45 -3.48
CA GLY A 54 -14.47 6.37 -4.06
C GLY A 54 -13.12 6.29 -3.34
N VAL A 55 -13.12 6.28 -2.01
CA VAL A 55 -11.89 6.13 -1.20
C VAL A 55 -11.25 4.74 -1.41
N TYR A 56 -12.04 3.66 -1.42
CA TYR A 56 -11.52 2.33 -1.78
C TYR A 56 -10.87 2.31 -3.17
N GLY A 57 -11.44 3.06 -4.11
CA GLY A 57 -10.87 3.20 -5.45
C GLY A 57 -9.46 3.74 -5.49
N MET A 58 -9.12 4.65 -4.56
CA MET A 58 -7.79 5.26 -4.47
C MET A 58 -6.70 4.26 -4.01
N LEU A 59 -7.07 3.19 -3.29
CA LEU A 59 -6.14 2.14 -2.86
C LEU A 59 -5.41 1.52 -4.05
N ARG A 60 -6.07 1.32 -5.18
CA ARG A 60 -5.45 0.71 -6.36
C ARG A 60 -4.25 1.50 -6.85
N GLY A 61 -4.39 2.82 -6.97
CA GLY A 61 -3.28 3.69 -7.37
C GLY A 61 -2.12 3.69 -6.37
N TYR A 62 -2.44 3.63 -5.08
CA TYR A 62 -1.44 3.56 -4.02
C TYR A 62 -0.66 2.24 -4.08
N PHE A 63 -1.33 1.10 -4.14
CA PHE A 63 -0.70 -0.21 -4.11
C PHE A 63 0.02 -0.59 -5.40
N ASN A 64 -0.33 0.00 -6.54
CA ASN A 64 0.41 -0.19 -7.79
C ASN A 64 1.90 0.20 -7.69
N ASN A 65 2.25 1.10 -6.77
CA ASN A 65 3.62 1.61 -6.61
C ASN A 65 4.22 1.33 -5.22
N HIS A 66 3.47 0.79 -4.27
CA HIS A 66 3.89 0.63 -2.87
C HIS A 66 5.09 -0.31 -2.71
N TRP A 67 5.27 -1.29 -3.62
CA TRP A 67 6.40 -2.21 -3.65
C TRP A 67 7.76 -1.49 -3.70
N GLN A 68 7.82 -0.28 -4.28
CA GLN A 68 9.06 0.51 -4.36
C GLN A 68 9.62 0.86 -2.97
N TYR A 69 8.75 1.02 -1.99
CA TYR A 69 9.08 1.50 -0.65
C TYR A 69 9.15 0.40 0.40
N THR A 70 8.82 -0.83 0.03
CA THR A 70 8.63 -1.94 0.98
C THR A 70 9.36 -3.22 0.63
N GLU A 71 9.37 -3.58 -0.65
CA GLU A 71 10.12 -4.75 -1.16
C GLU A 71 11.43 -4.32 -1.80
N PHE A 72 11.37 -3.38 -2.72
CA PHE A 72 12.49 -2.96 -3.54
C PHE A 72 13.61 -2.28 -2.73
N ILE A 73 13.30 -1.63 -1.63
CA ILE A 73 14.27 -1.07 -0.69
C ILE A 73 14.90 -2.12 0.22
N SER A 74 14.32 -3.33 0.29
CA SER A 74 14.74 -4.41 1.18
C SER A 74 15.74 -5.36 0.54
N ASP A 75 16.06 -6.44 1.23
CA ASP A 75 16.94 -7.53 0.78
C ASP A 75 16.19 -8.63 -0.02
N ASN A 76 14.91 -8.40 -0.38
CA ASN A 76 14.11 -9.38 -1.11
C ASN A 76 14.28 -9.31 -2.62
N THR A 77 14.35 -8.10 -3.16
CA THR A 77 14.22 -7.88 -4.60
C THR A 77 15.25 -6.89 -5.12
N THR A 78 15.45 -6.91 -6.43
CA THR A 78 16.29 -6.00 -7.20
C THR A 78 15.61 -5.69 -8.55
N LEU A 79 16.34 -5.28 -9.54
CA LEU A 79 15.83 -4.94 -10.86
C LEU A 79 16.53 -5.72 -11.99
N HIS A 80 15.83 -5.92 -13.11
CA HIS A 80 16.46 -6.32 -14.36
C HIS A 80 17.06 -5.07 -15.04
N PHE A 81 18.38 -4.94 -14.93
CA PHE A 81 19.07 -3.73 -15.41
C PHE A 81 18.91 -3.54 -16.91
N ASN A 82 18.33 -2.41 -17.32
CA ASN A 82 18.10 -2.10 -18.71
C ASN A 82 19.26 -1.30 -19.30
N VAL A 83 20.17 -1.96 -20.00
CA VAL A 83 21.33 -1.33 -20.66
C VAL A 83 20.89 -0.40 -21.80
N GLY A 84 19.82 -0.75 -22.51
CA GLY A 84 19.37 -0.05 -23.72
C GLY A 84 18.46 1.15 -23.48
N ASN A 85 17.81 1.25 -22.33
CA ASN A 85 16.89 2.36 -22.00
C ASN A 85 17.09 2.84 -20.58
N ARG A 86 17.77 3.95 -20.40
CA ARG A 86 18.08 4.55 -19.12
C ARG A 86 17.08 5.64 -18.68
N GLY A 87 16.01 5.90 -19.47
CA GLY A 87 15.11 7.02 -19.25
C GLY A 87 14.37 7.01 -17.91
N GLN A 88 13.82 5.87 -17.51
CA GLN A 88 13.09 5.71 -16.22
C GLN A 88 13.91 4.99 -15.14
N GLY A 89 14.96 4.26 -15.54
CA GLY A 89 15.80 3.46 -14.65
C GLY A 89 16.38 4.23 -13.47
N PRO A 90 17.04 5.38 -13.66
CA PRO A 90 17.79 6.05 -12.61
C PRO A 90 16.96 6.42 -11.35
N ALA A 91 15.68 6.75 -11.50
CA ALA A 91 14.82 7.13 -10.37
C ALA A 91 14.49 5.94 -9.47
N LEU A 92 14.21 4.78 -10.07
CA LEU A 92 13.96 3.55 -9.32
C LEU A 92 15.26 2.93 -8.80
N GLU A 93 16.34 2.98 -9.59
CA GLU A 93 17.66 2.53 -9.17
C GLU A 93 18.17 3.32 -7.95
N ALA A 94 17.85 4.61 -7.84
CA ALA A 94 18.19 5.40 -6.67
C ALA A 94 17.55 4.86 -5.39
N ILE A 95 16.36 4.26 -5.47
CA ILE A 95 15.72 3.60 -4.33
C ILE A 95 16.39 2.26 -4.04
N GLU A 96 16.55 1.42 -5.05
CA GLU A 96 17.16 0.10 -4.94
C GLU A 96 18.60 0.16 -4.42
N TYR A 97 19.40 1.13 -4.90
CA TYR A 97 20.81 1.27 -4.53
C TYR A 97 21.01 2.17 -3.31
N TRP A 98 19.93 2.60 -2.65
CA TRP A 98 19.89 3.51 -1.50
C TRP A 98 20.59 4.85 -1.75
N GLN A 99 20.52 5.35 -3.00
CA GLN A 99 21.09 6.64 -3.43
C GLN A 99 20.04 7.75 -3.51
N TYR A 100 18.98 7.62 -2.72
CA TYR A 100 17.88 8.58 -2.69
C TYR A 100 18.15 9.77 -1.74
N ASN A 101 17.47 10.86 -1.98
CA ASN A 101 17.58 12.11 -1.22
C ASN A 101 16.22 12.85 -1.20
N PRO A 102 16.10 14.00 -0.49
CA PRO A 102 14.83 14.76 -0.44
C PRO A 102 14.26 15.18 -1.79
N GLY A 103 15.08 15.25 -2.84
CA GLY A 103 14.66 15.55 -4.20
C GLY A 103 14.20 14.33 -5.02
N THR A 104 14.31 13.12 -4.48
CA THR A 104 13.86 11.90 -5.17
C THR A 104 12.32 11.90 -5.29
N GLY A 105 11.82 12.09 -6.50
CA GLY A 105 10.40 12.36 -6.77
C GLY A 105 9.44 11.26 -6.31
N ASN A 106 9.91 10.01 -6.23
CA ASN A 106 9.11 8.87 -5.76
C ASN A 106 8.62 9.07 -4.32
N PHE A 107 9.46 9.60 -3.40
CA PHE A 107 9.06 9.87 -2.02
C PHE A 107 8.05 11.04 -1.94
N GLY A 108 8.21 12.05 -2.82
CA GLY A 108 7.21 13.11 -2.98
C GLY A 108 5.87 12.56 -3.46
N ALA A 109 5.88 11.65 -4.43
CA ALA A 109 4.67 10.99 -4.92
C ALA A 109 3.99 10.14 -3.82
N LEU A 110 4.76 9.36 -3.06
CA LEU A 110 4.23 8.60 -1.90
C LEU A 110 3.56 9.52 -0.88
N TYR A 111 4.29 10.54 -0.43
CA TYR A 111 3.82 11.48 0.59
C TYR A 111 2.54 12.20 0.15
N ASN A 112 2.55 12.81 -1.04
CA ASN A 112 1.42 13.58 -1.56
C ASN A 112 0.21 12.69 -1.83
N ASN A 113 0.41 11.50 -2.39
CA ASN A 113 -0.70 10.57 -2.65
C ASN A 113 -1.36 10.11 -1.34
N THR A 114 -0.56 9.81 -0.31
CA THR A 114 -1.07 9.43 1.01
C THR A 114 -1.91 10.54 1.62
N TYR A 115 -1.42 11.79 1.63
CA TYR A 115 -2.21 12.91 2.15
C TYR A 115 -3.44 13.23 1.31
N ASN A 116 -3.39 13.05 -0.01
CA ASN A 116 -4.58 13.19 -0.86
C ASN A 116 -5.67 12.18 -0.49
N ILE A 117 -5.30 10.93 -0.19
CA ILE A 117 -6.25 9.92 0.28
C ILE A 117 -6.80 10.31 1.66
N LEU A 118 -5.96 10.76 2.59
CA LEU A 118 -6.36 11.21 3.92
C LEU A 118 -7.33 12.40 3.86
N VAL A 119 -7.14 13.35 2.94
CA VAL A 119 -8.08 14.46 2.71
C VAL A 119 -9.46 13.93 2.32
N ASN A 120 -9.54 12.97 1.40
CA ASN A 120 -10.81 12.37 0.99
C ASN A 120 -11.48 11.60 2.13
N ILE A 121 -10.72 10.84 2.92
CA ILE A 121 -11.21 10.15 4.11
C ILE A 121 -11.79 11.15 5.11
N ASN A 122 -11.03 12.18 5.47
CA ASN A 122 -11.43 13.17 6.47
C ASN A 122 -12.65 13.99 6.03
N THR A 123 -12.68 14.39 4.75
CA THR A 123 -13.83 15.07 4.17
C THR A 123 -15.10 14.21 4.29
N THR A 124 -15.00 12.92 3.97
CA THR A 124 -16.12 11.99 4.10
C THR A 124 -16.53 11.82 5.57
N LEU A 125 -15.58 11.62 6.49
CA LEU A 125 -15.85 11.49 7.92
C LEU A 125 -16.57 12.71 8.50
N VAL A 126 -16.16 13.93 8.14
CA VAL A 126 -16.83 15.16 8.58
C VAL A 126 -18.24 15.25 8.04
N ASN A 127 -18.46 14.96 6.77
CA ASN A 127 -19.79 15.00 6.17
C ASN A 127 -20.73 13.90 6.69
N LEU A 128 -20.21 12.75 7.14
CA LEU A 128 -21.02 11.71 7.78
C LEU A 128 -21.72 12.21 9.06
N GLN A 129 -21.15 13.18 9.77
CA GLN A 129 -21.72 13.70 11.02
C GLN A 129 -23.06 14.41 10.82
N THR A 130 -23.23 15.03 9.65
CA THR A 130 -24.45 15.78 9.30
C THR A 130 -25.32 15.02 8.28
N SER A 131 -24.88 13.84 7.82
CA SER A 131 -25.59 13.03 6.84
C SER A 131 -26.93 12.55 7.36
N THR A 132 -27.94 12.54 6.47
CA THR A 132 -29.28 11.98 6.73
C THR A 132 -29.42 10.53 6.29
N ALA A 133 -28.35 9.89 5.88
CA ALA A 133 -28.29 8.45 5.62
C ALA A 133 -28.66 7.62 6.88
N SER A 134 -29.06 6.38 6.69
CA SER A 134 -29.42 5.49 7.80
C SER A 134 -28.24 5.31 8.77
N GLN A 135 -28.55 5.16 10.06
CA GLN A 135 -27.52 5.00 11.11
C GLN A 135 -26.58 3.81 10.79
N ALA A 136 -27.14 2.71 10.30
CA ALA A 136 -26.35 1.51 9.95
C ALA A 136 -25.32 1.79 8.83
N VAL A 137 -25.67 2.60 7.83
CA VAL A 137 -24.75 3.00 6.76
C VAL A 137 -23.71 3.97 7.29
N ARG A 138 -24.11 4.94 8.10
CA ARG A 138 -23.16 5.88 8.72
C ARG A 138 -22.14 5.19 9.60
N ASP A 139 -22.59 4.33 10.53
CA ASP A 139 -21.71 3.61 11.46
C ASP A 139 -20.71 2.73 10.72
N ARG A 140 -21.19 1.94 9.75
CA ARG A 140 -20.32 1.11 8.94
C ARG A 140 -19.31 1.94 8.14
N SER A 141 -19.75 3.00 7.48
CA SER A 141 -18.91 3.89 6.68
C SER A 141 -17.84 4.59 7.53
N GLU A 142 -18.22 5.04 8.74
CA GLU A 142 -17.28 5.60 9.70
C GLU A 142 -16.22 4.56 10.10
N GLY A 143 -16.63 3.34 10.42
CA GLY A 143 -15.71 2.26 10.77
C GLY A 143 -14.73 1.93 9.64
N GLU A 144 -15.20 1.81 8.40
CA GLU A 144 -14.35 1.55 7.24
C GLU A 144 -13.33 2.69 7.00
N LEU A 145 -13.80 3.94 7.04
CA LEU A 145 -12.94 5.11 6.82
C LEU A 145 -11.91 5.28 7.94
N LYS A 146 -12.25 4.97 9.19
CA LYS A 146 -11.32 4.99 10.32
C LYS A 146 -10.22 3.93 10.17
N VAL A 147 -10.52 2.72 9.71
CA VAL A 147 -9.47 1.72 9.41
C VAL A 147 -8.57 2.20 8.28
N LEU A 148 -9.14 2.79 7.23
CA LEU A 148 -8.35 3.36 6.13
C LEU A 148 -7.46 4.51 6.61
N ARG A 149 -7.97 5.43 7.44
CA ARG A 149 -7.18 6.51 8.03
C ARG A 149 -6.04 5.99 8.89
N ALA A 150 -6.33 5.02 9.74
CA ALA A 150 -5.34 4.33 10.56
C ALA A 150 -4.25 3.67 9.72
N TYR A 151 -4.62 2.99 8.61
CA TYR A 151 -3.65 2.36 7.70
C TYR A 151 -2.71 3.40 7.09
N PHE A 152 -3.22 4.50 6.53
CA PHE A 152 -2.39 5.51 5.88
C PHE A 152 -1.50 6.28 6.85
N TYR A 153 -1.98 6.59 8.06
CA TYR A 153 -1.11 7.16 9.10
C TYR A 153 -0.07 6.14 9.59
N PHE A 154 -0.41 4.86 9.64
CA PHE A 154 0.55 3.82 10.00
C PHE A 154 1.66 3.66 8.96
N ASP A 155 1.35 3.78 7.67
CA ASP A 155 2.38 3.83 6.63
C ASP A 155 3.23 5.09 6.74
N LEU A 156 2.61 6.27 6.89
CA LEU A 156 3.33 7.54 7.05
C LEU A 156 4.32 7.50 8.22
N VAL A 157 3.87 7.11 9.41
CA VAL A 157 4.74 7.11 10.60
C VAL A 157 5.87 6.11 10.46
N ARG A 158 5.65 4.96 9.84
CA ARG A 158 6.70 3.96 9.61
C ARG A 158 7.72 4.40 8.56
N PHE A 159 7.30 5.17 7.56
CA PHE A 159 8.21 5.67 6.52
C PHE A 159 8.95 6.93 6.95
N PHE A 160 8.26 7.89 7.56
CA PHE A 160 8.78 9.24 7.74
C PHE A 160 9.02 9.65 9.21
N GLY A 161 8.66 8.81 10.18
CA GLY A 161 8.70 9.19 11.59
C GLY A 161 7.59 10.15 11.96
N ASP A 162 7.92 11.29 12.56
CA ASP A 162 6.97 12.35 12.83
C ASP A 162 6.30 12.82 11.54
N VAL A 163 4.96 13.00 11.55
CA VAL A 163 4.19 13.40 10.37
C VAL A 163 3.07 14.38 10.74
N ILE A 164 2.56 15.11 9.78
CA ILE A 164 1.47 16.04 10.01
C ILE A 164 0.17 15.25 10.25
N ILE A 165 -0.49 15.50 11.37
CA ILE A 165 -1.84 15.00 11.63
C ILE A 165 -2.86 16.01 11.11
N VAL A 166 -3.74 15.55 10.21
CA VAL A 166 -4.89 16.31 9.70
C VAL A 166 -6.13 15.43 9.88
N THR A 167 -7.09 15.87 10.67
CA THR A 167 -8.37 15.18 10.89
C THR A 167 -9.55 15.94 10.32
N ASP A 168 -9.38 17.25 10.14
CA ASP A 168 -10.38 18.15 9.58
C ASP A 168 -9.93 18.69 8.22
N PRO A 169 -10.85 18.96 7.29
CA PRO A 169 -10.50 19.58 6.02
C PRO A 169 -9.85 20.94 6.20
N ILE A 170 -8.68 21.13 5.59
CA ILE A 170 -8.00 22.43 5.55
C ILE A 170 -8.74 23.32 4.55
N ARG A 171 -9.20 24.48 5.01
CA ARG A 171 -10.03 25.38 4.21
C ARG A 171 -9.28 26.52 3.57
N THR A 172 -8.14 26.92 4.16
CA THR A 172 -7.36 28.05 3.68
C THR A 172 -5.86 27.72 3.62
N PRO A 173 -5.10 28.34 2.70
CA PRO A 173 -3.64 28.20 2.69
C PRO A 173 -2.98 28.61 4.01
N SER A 174 -3.54 29.58 4.72
CA SER A 174 -3.02 30.04 6.02
C SER A 174 -3.08 28.94 7.09
N GLU A 175 -4.13 28.12 7.11
CA GLU A 175 -4.23 26.95 7.99
C GLU A 175 -3.15 25.92 7.66
N ALA A 176 -2.93 25.66 6.36
CA ALA A 176 -1.92 24.71 5.91
C ALA A 176 -0.50 25.10 6.36
N PHE A 177 -0.16 26.38 6.33
CA PHE A 177 1.16 26.88 6.76
C PHE A 177 1.40 26.84 8.28
N GLN A 178 0.38 26.60 9.09
CA GLN A 178 0.50 26.45 10.54
C GLN A 178 0.71 25.02 10.98
N LEU A 179 0.60 24.06 10.04
CA LEU A 179 0.77 22.65 10.35
C LEU A 179 2.25 22.32 10.52
N ASP A 180 2.56 21.59 11.58
CA ASP A 180 3.88 21.01 11.82
C ASP A 180 3.77 19.50 12.01
N ARG A 181 4.88 18.82 11.98
CA ARG A 181 4.95 17.37 12.21
C ARG A 181 4.60 17.07 13.67
N SER A 182 3.65 16.20 13.87
CA SER A 182 3.30 15.64 15.17
C SER A 182 4.24 14.49 15.53
N PRO A 183 4.66 14.37 16.80
CA PRO A 183 5.46 13.25 17.27
C PRO A 183 4.81 11.90 16.96
N GLU A 184 5.62 10.87 16.64
CA GLU A 184 5.15 9.52 16.33
C GLU A 184 4.13 9.00 17.35
N GLU A 185 4.32 9.28 18.64
CA GLU A 185 3.40 8.84 19.70
C GLU A 185 1.98 9.36 19.50
N GLN A 186 1.82 10.64 19.11
CA GLN A 186 0.51 11.20 18.82
C GLN A 186 -0.14 10.59 17.59
N VAL A 187 0.67 10.26 16.58
CA VAL A 187 0.21 9.55 15.38
C VAL A 187 -0.31 8.17 15.75
N TYR A 188 0.42 7.42 16.57
CA TYR A 188 -0.02 6.10 17.06
C TYR A 188 -1.27 6.18 17.94
N GLN A 189 -1.42 7.22 18.75
CA GLN A 189 -2.66 7.47 19.53
C GLN A 189 -3.87 7.62 18.60
N LEU A 190 -3.76 8.45 17.55
CA LEU A 190 -4.82 8.60 16.55
C LEU A 190 -5.15 7.25 15.87
N ILE A 191 -4.13 6.53 15.41
CA ILE A 191 -4.29 5.21 14.75
C ILE A 191 -5.05 4.24 15.66
N LEU A 192 -4.65 4.11 16.92
CA LEU A 192 -5.28 3.19 17.86
C LEU A 192 -6.67 3.63 18.27
N SER A 193 -6.94 4.93 18.37
CA SER A 193 -8.28 5.46 18.59
C SER A 193 -9.22 5.10 17.44
N ASP A 194 -8.80 5.35 16.20
CA ASP A 194 -9.58 5.01 15.01
C ASP A 194 -9.88 3.51 14.91
N LEU A 195 -8.90 2.66 15.21
CA LEU A 195 -9.10 1.20 15.18
C LEU A 195 -10.02 0.71 16.30
N ASN A 196 -9.94 1.30 17.50
CA ASN A 196 -10.86 0.97 18.59
C ASN A 196 -12.31 1.29 18.23
N ASP A 197 -12.55 2.48 17.68
CA ASP A 197 -13.89 2.88 17.24
C ASP A 197 -14.40 1.96 16.12
N ALA A 198 -13.57 1.69 15.12
CA ALA A 198 -13.92 0.85 13.99
C ALA A 198 -14.30 -0.58 14.40
N ILE A 199 -13.62 -1.18 15.39
CA ILE A 199 -13.93 -2.51 15.93
C ILE A 199 -15.36 -2.55 16.50
N GLY A 200 -15.85 -1.44 17.07
CA GLY A 200 -17.22 -1.32 17.58
C GLY A 200 -18.28 -1.15 16.49
N LEU A 201 -17.91 -0.52 15.36
CA LEU A 201 -18.83 -0.11 14.31
C LEU A 201 -18.95 -1.15 13.17
N LEU A 202 -17.90 -1.95 12.94
CA LEU A 202 -17.84 -2.83 11.78
C LEU A 202 -18.49 -4.19 12.02
N PRO A 203 -19.18 -4.75 11.01
CA PRO A 203 -19.72 -6.12 11.07
C PRO A 203 -18.59 -7.14 10.94
N ALA A 204 -18.83 -8.35 11.45
CA ALA A 204 -17.89 -9.47 11.30
C ALA A 204 -17.78 -9.98 9.85
N SER A 205 -18.85 -9.84 9.07
CA SER A 205 -18.89 -10.26 7.66
C SER A 205 -19.89 -9.41 6.87
N TYR A 206 -19.77 -9.45 5.55
CA TYR A 206 -20.69 -8.79 4.62
C TYR A 206 -21.46 -9.81 3.75
N PRO A 207 -22.65 -9.45 3.24
CA PRO A 207 -23.33 -10.26 2.24
C PRO A 207 -22.54 -10.35 0.94
N ALA A 208 -22.85 -11.35 0.10
CA ALA A 208 -22.07 -11.68 -1.10
C ALA A 208 -21.87 -10.52 -2.10
N ASN A 209 -22.82 -9.57 -2.15
CA ASN A 209 -22.73 -8.39 -3.03
C ASN A 209 -21.89 -7.24 -2.42
N GLN A 210 -21.33 -7.41 -1.22
CA GLN A 210 -20.52 -6.41 -0.53
C GLN A 210 -19.17 -6.99 -0.04
N VAL A 211 -18.77 -8.16 -0.51
CA VAL A 211 -17.45 -8.76 -0.17
C VAL A 211 -16.31 -7.85 -0.62
N GLY A 212 -15.20 -7.92 0.12
CA GLY A 212 -14.03 -7.08 -0.13
C GLY A 212 -14.01 -5.77 0.67
N ARG A 213 -15.10 -5.44 1.39
CA ARG A 213 -15.14 -4.32 2.34
C ARG A 213 -14.40 -4.67 3.65
N ILE A 214 -13.94 -3.66 4.33
CA ILE A 214 -13.24 -3.80 5.62
C ILE A 214 -14.22 -4.32 6.68
N THR A 215 -13.86 -5.44 7.30
CA THR A 215 -14.63 -6.10 8.36
C THR A 215 -14.06 -5.77 9.75
N LYS A 216 -14.80 -6.13 10.79
CA LYS A 216 -14.28 -6.16 12.18
C LYS A 216 -12.98 -6.97 12.29
N GLY A 217 -12.88 -8.08 11.55
CA GLY A 217 -11.67 -8.91 11.51
C GLY A 217 -10.47 -8.16 10.93
N ALA A 218 -10.67 -7.35 9.89
CA ALA A 218 -9.62 -6.50 9.33
C ALA A 218 -9.17 -5.41 10.32
N ALA A 219 -10.11 -4.76 11.03
CA ALA A 219 -9.79 -3.77 12.05
C ALA A 219 -8.99 -4.37 13.22
N LEU A 220 -9.40 -5.54 13.73
CA LEU A 220 -8.67 -6.27 14.78
C LEU A 220 -7.28 -6.72 14.34
N ALA A 221 -7.14 -7.25 13.12
CA ALA A 221 -5.85 -7.67 12.58
C ALA A 221 -4.92 -6.47 12.37
N MET A 222 -5.45 -5.34 11.90
CA MET A 222 -4.70 -4.10 11.78
C MET A 222 -4.26 -3.57 13.15
N GLN A 223 -5.14 -3.58 14.16
CA GLN A 223 -4.80 -3.20 15.53
C GLN A 223 -3.68 -4.08 16.10
N GLY A 224 -3.77 -5.40 15.90
CA GLY A 224 -2.72 -6.35 16.31
C GLY A 224 -1.37 -6.04 15.63
N ARG A 225 -1.38 -5.71 14.33
CA ARG A 225 -0.17 -5.32 13.58
C ARG A 225 0.43 -4.01 14.11
N VAL A 226 -0.39 -3.01 14.42
CA VAL A 226 0.07 -1.74 15.02
C VAL A 226 0.68 -1.96 16.40
N ARG A 227 0.00 -2.75 17.26
CA ARG A 227 0.49 -3.12 18.59
C ARG A 227 1.81 -3.90 18.54
N LEU A 228 1.92 -4.84 17.56
CA LEU A 228 3.15 -5.58 17.32
C LEU A 228 4.30 -4.65 16.90
N GLN A 229 4.05 -3.68 16.02
CA GLN A 229 5.02 -2.67 15.61
C GLN A 229 5.53 -1.86 16.81
N ARG A 230 4.67 -1.55 17.76
CA ARG A 230 5.00 -0.82 19.00
C ARG A 230 5.60 -1.71 20.09
N LYS A 231 5.76 -3.01 19.82
CA LYS A 231 6.23 -4.04 20.80
C LYS A 231 5.28 -4.17 22.01
N GLU A 232 4.02 -3.82 21.85
CA GLU A 232 2.93 -4.00 22.79
C GLU A 232 2.35 -5.41 22.60
N TYR A 233 3.16 -6.43 22.94
CA TYR A 233 2.92 -7.81 22.54
C TYR A 233 1.67 -8.43 23.20
N ALA A 234 1.38 -8.10 24.45
CA ALA A 234 0.19 -8.61 25.13
C ALA A 234 -1.10 -8.10 24.46
N GLU A 235 -1.15 -6.84 24.13
CA GLU A 235 -2.26 -6.19 23.45
C GLU A 235 -2.37 -6.70 21.99
N ALA A 236 -1.25 -6.93 21.32
CA ALA A 236 -1.23 -7.55 20.00
C ALA A 236 -1.87 -8.95 20.03
N ILE A 237 -1.49 -9.80 20.99
CA ILE A 237 -2.06 -11.13 21.19
C ILE A 237 -3.58 -11.03 21.42
N ASN A 238 -4.04 -10.11 22.27
CA ASN A 238 -5.45 -9.93 22.55
C ASN A 238 -6.28 -9.59 21.30
N SER A 239 -5.79 -8.68 20.47
CA SER A 239 -6.46 -8.29 19.21
C SER A 239 -6.44 -9.44 18.21
N LEU A 240 -5.28 -10.06 17.98
CA LEU A 240 -5.09 -11.12 16.99
C LEU A 240 -5.84 -12.41 17.35
N LYS A 241 -5.92 -12.77 18.63
CA LYS A 241 -6.73 -13.93 19.07
C LYS A 241 -8.22 -13.75 18.78
N GLN A 242 -8.75 -12.55 18.84
CA GLN A 242 -10.14 -12.32 18.45
C GLN A 242 -10.35 -12.61 16.94
N VAL A 243 -9.37 -12.30 16.08
CA VAL A 243 -9.47 -12.63 14.65
C VAL A 243 -9.62 -14.13 14.43
N THR A 244 -8.93 -14.97 15.20
CA THR A 244 -9.00 -16.43 15.05
C THR A 244 -10.38 -17.01 15.35
N THR A 245 -11.27 -16.25 16.00
CA THR A 245 -12.65 -16.68 16.32
C THR A 245 -13.67 -16.24 15.27
N LEU A 246 -13.29 -15.49 14.24
CA LEU A 246 -14.20 -14.89 13.24
C LEU A 246 -14.39 -15.73 11.96
N GLY A 247 -13.96 -16.99 11.97
CA GLY A 247 -14.16 -17.90 10.84
C GLY A 247 -13.12 -17.85 9.74
N TYR A 248 -12.07 -17.07 9.91
CA TYR A 248 -10.91 -17.09 8.99
C TYR A 248 -10.12 -18.39 9.17
N GLY A 249 -9.36 -18.77 8.15
CA GLY A 249 -8.55 -19.99 8.20
C GLY A 249 -7.63 -20.13 7.00
N LEU A 250 -6.54 -20.86 7.15
CA LEU A 250 -5.64 -21.16 6.05
C LEU A 250 -6.35 -21.96 4.95
N LEU A 251 -6.02 -21.62 3.69
CA LEU A 251 -6.30 -22.51 2.57
C LEU A 251 -5.32 -23.70 2.58
N PRO A 252 -5.74 -24.88 2.15
CA PRO A 252 -4.87 -26.07 2.18
C PRO A 252 -3.71 -26.01 1.18
N ASP A 253 -3.88 -25.22 0.11
CA ASP A 253 -2.88 -25.03 -0.94
C ASP A 253 -2.51 -23.56 -1.06
N TYR A 254 -1.20 -23.28 -1.00
CA TYR A 254 -0.67 -21.93 -1.07
C TYR A 254 -0.98 -21.22 -2.40
N ALA A 255 -0.97 -21.97 -3.52
CA ALA A 255 -1.27 -21.39 -4.82
C ALA A 255 -2.71 -20.85 -4.90
N SER A 256 -3.65 -21.53 -4.24
CA SER A 256 -5.07 -21.15 -4.24
C SER A 256 -5.34 -19.77 -3.61
N VAL A 257 -4.39 -19.25 -2.81
CA VAL A 257 -4.50 -17.93 -2.16
C VAL A 257 -4.49 -16.78 -3.18
N PHE A 258 -3.78 -16.96 -4.29
CA PHE A 258 -3.53 -15.87 -5.25
C PHE A 258 -4.34 -16.00 -6.54
N LEU A 259 -5.12 -17.06 -6.71
CA LEU A 259 -5.91 -17.29 -7.93
C LEU A 259 -6.99 -16.21 -8.10
N PRO A 260 -7.06 -15.54 -9.26
CA PRO A 260 -8.07 -14.51 -9.53
C PRO A 260 -9.52 -15.02 -9.45
N GLU A 261 -9.77 -16.30 -9.69
CA GLU A 261 -11.07 -16.95 -9.56
C GLU A 261 -11.43 -17.31 -8.11
N ASN A 262 -10.49 -17.21 -7.18
CA ASN A 262 -10.68 -17.58 -5.77
C ASN A 262 -10.53 -16.38 -4.83
N LYS A 263 -10.97 -15.18 -5.23
CA LYS A 263 -10.88 -13.97 -4.41
C LYS A 263 -11.75 -14.02 -3.17
N ASN A 264 -11.37 -13.23 -2.15
CA ASN A 264 -12.15 -13.04 -0.94
C ASN A 264 -12.50 -14.37 -0.23
N HIS A 265 -11.59 -15.31 -0.30
CA HIS A 265 -11.68 -16.60 0.37
C HIS A 265 -11.45 -16.49 1.90
N ARG A 266 -11.62 -17.60 2.62
CA ARG A 266 -11.53 -17.62 4.09
C ARG A 266 -10.17 -17.20 4.68
N GLU A 267 -9.09 -17.19 3.89
CA GLU A 267 -7.78 -16.70 4.32
C GLU A 267 -7.62 -15.19 4.07
N SER A 268 -8.39 -14.60 3.15
CA SER A 268 -8.39 -13.16 2.87
C SER A 268 -9.10 -12.41 4.00
N ILE A 269 -8.38 -11.55 4.70
CA ILE A 269 -8.95 -10.68 5.74
C ILE A 269 -9.19 -9.29 5.17
N TRP A 270 -8.23 -8.77 4.41
CA TRP A 270 -8.34 -7.49 3.72
C TRP A 270 -7.45 -7.47 2.48
N ASP A 271 -8.07 -7.30 1.32
CA ASP A 271 -7.41 -7.18 0.03
C ASP A 271 -7.80 -5.89 -0.67
N VAL A 272 -6.89 -5.31 -1.43
CA VAL A 272 -7.25 -4.31 -2.45
C VAL A 272 -7.96 -5.03 -3.58
N GLN A 273 -9.19 -4.61 -3.86
CA GLN A 273 -10.04 -5.24 -4.87
C GLN A 273 -9.71 -4.70 -6.25
N TYR A 274 -9.40 -5.60 -7.17
CA TYR A 274 -9.23 -5.32 -8.59
C TYR A 274 -10.22 -6.13 -9.41
N GLN A 275 -10.57 -5.63 -10.58
CA GLN A 275 -11.42 -6.33 -11.53
C GLN A 275 -10.79 -6.22 -12.91
N GLY A 276 -10.35 -7.36 -13.45
CA GLY A 276 -9.91 -7.51 -14.83
C GLY A 276 -11.09 -7.66 -15.78
N GLU A 277 -10.83 -8.11 -17.00
CA GLU A 277 -11.84 -8.41 -18.02
C GLU A 277 -12.80 -7.26 -18.35
N ASN A 278 -12.63 -6.57 -19.39
CA ASN A 278 -13.51 -5.51 -19.91
C ASN A 278 -13.60 -4.19 -19.11
N THR A 279 -12.89 -4.04 -17.98
CA THR A 279 -13.00 -2.83 -17.16
C THR A 279 -11.66 -2.17 -16.94
N PHE A 280 -11.31 -1.18 -17.77
CA PHE A 280 -10.13 -0.37 -17.58
C PHE A 280 -10.26 0.54 -16.35
N GLY A 281 -9.13 0.78 -15.66
CA GLY A 281 -9.05 1.68 -14.50
C GLY A 281 -9.35 1.02 -13.15
N VAL A 282 -9.86 -0.21 -13.15
CA VAL A 282 -10.09 -1.00 -11.92
C VAL A 282 -9.33 -2.33 -11.95
N ASN A 283 -8.60 -2.61 -13.02
CA ASN A 283 -7.77 -3.80 -13.20
C ASN A 283 -6.43 -3.67 -12.48
N SER A 284 -5.82 -4.83 -12.17
CA SER A 284 -4.41 -4.92 -11.82
C SER A 284 -3.54 -5.08 -13.08
N SER A 285 -2.23 -4.92 -12.89
CA SER A 285 -1.22 -5.12 -13.95
C SER A 285 0.15 -5.49 -13.37
N PHE A 286 0.20 -6.13 -12.23
CA PHE A 286 1.43 -6.39 -11.48
C PHE A 286 2.46 -7.16 -12.29
N ILE A 287 2.04 -8.18 -13.03
CA ILE A 287 2.96 -8.97 -13.86
C ILE A 287 3.64 -8.13 -14.96
N TYR A 288 2.97 -7.09 -15.47
CA TYR A 288 3.57 -6.18 -16.45
C TYR A 288 4.70 -5.34 -15.85
N THR A 289 4.68 -5.12 -14.55
CA THR A 289 5.76 -4.46 -13.81
C THR A 289 6.89 -5.44 -13.45
N PHE A 290 6.54 -6.66 -13.04
CA PHE A 290 7.46 -7.61 -12.41
C PHE A 290 8.08 -8.63 -13.39
N ALA A 291 7.49 -8.85 -14.56
CA ALA A 291 8.06 -9.74 -15.55
C ALA A 291 9.37 -9.18 -16.14
N PRO A 292 10.30 -10.03 -16.58
CA PRO A 292 11.57 -9.62 -17.15
C PRO A 292 11.44 -8.75 -18.40
N LEU A 293 12.41 -7.86 -18.58
CA LEU A 293 12.64 -7.18 -19.85
C LEU A 293 12.95 -8.22 -20.93
N ALA A 294 12.67 -7.86 -22.20
CA ALA A 294 12.99 -8.68 -23.37
C ALA A 294 12.42 -10.10 -23.36
N SER A 295 11.33 -10.35 -22.61
CA SER A 295 10.64 -11.63 -22.57
C SER A 295 9.80 -11.93 -23.80
N GLN A 296 9.45 -10.91 -24.59
CA GLN A 296 8.78 -10.98 -25.91
C GLN A 296 7.51 -11.87 -25.90
N GLY A 297 6.78 -11.86 -24.79
CA GLY A 297 5.58 -12.65 -24.59
C GLY A 297 5.79 -14.04 -23.98
N ALA A 298 7.02 -14.46 -23.76
CA ALA A 298 7.32 -15.77 -23.17
C ALA A 298 6.87 -15.89 -21.69
N VAL A 299 6.73 -14.75 -20.99
CA VAL A 299 6.25 -14.71 -19.60
C VAL A 299 4.80 -14.23 -19.52
N ILE A 300 4.46 -13.12 -20.17
CA ILE A 300 3.11 -12.53 -20.13
C ILE A 300 2.26 -13.07 -21.29
N ASN A 301 2.42 -14.07 -21.88
CA ASN A 301 1.59 -14.74 -22.91
C ASN A 301 0.85 -13.80 -23.91
N PHE A 302 1.46 -12.65 -24.25
CA PHE A 302 1.03 -11.78 -25.35
C PHE A 302 2.21 -11.56 -26.29
N PRO A 303 2.11 -11.88 -27.59
CA PRO A 303 3.21 -11.74 -28.54
C PRO A 303 3.88 -10.37 -28.49
N GLY A 304 5.21 -10.35 -28.35
CA GLY A 304 6.02 -9.14 -28.27
C GLY A 304 5.87 -8.34 -26.97
N GLN A 305 5.20 -8.88 -25.94
CA GLN A 305 5.03 -8.19 -24.67
C GLN A 305 6.21 -8.44 -23.74
N ASP A 306 6.86 -7.37 -23.36
CA ASP A 306 7.88 -7.36 -22.30
C ASP A 306 7.28 -6.93 -20.96
N GLY A 307 7.93 -7.31 -19.87
CA GLY A 307 7.68 -6.73 -18.56
C GLY A 307 8.55 -5.50 -18.30
N GLY A 308 8.33 -4.86 -17.14
CA GLY A 308 9.12 -3.72 -16.68
C GLY A 308 10.50 -4.11 -16.12
N GLY A 309 10.65 -5.36 -15.71
CA GLY A 309 11.88 -5.85 -15.07
C GLY A 309 12.13 -5.27 -13.68
N TRP A 310 11.07 -4.80 -13.01
CA TRP A 310 11.16 -4.22 -11.68
C TRP A 310 10.80 -5.22 -10.60
N ASN A 311 11.30 -5.00 -9.38
CA ASN A 311 10.96 -5.81 -8.20
C ASN A 311 11.18 -7.31 -8.43
N ILE A 312 12.27 -7.71 -9.08
CA ILE A 312 12.58 -9.12 -9.32
C ILE A 312 13.27 -9.73 -8.08
N PRO A 313 13.02 -11.03 -7.77
CA PRO A 313 13.65 -11.68 -6.63
C PRO A 313 15.17 -11.66 -6.70
N SER A 314 15.86 -11.25 -5.64
CA SER A 314 17.32 -11.32 -5.56
C SER A 314 17.81 -12.77 -5.43
N GLN A 315 19.05 -13.06 -5.85
CA GLN A 315 19.62 -14.42 -5.70
C GLN A 315 19.74 -14.81 -4.22
N SER A 316 20.08 -13.86 -3.36
CA SER A 316 20.17 -14.09 -1.91
C SER A 316 18.80 -14.45 -1.31
N PHE A 317 17.71 -13.85 -1.80
CA PHE A 317 16.35 -14.21 -1.40
C PHE A 317 15.96 -15.62 -1.90
N ILE A 318 16.22 -15.92 -3.17
CA ILE A 318 15.89 -17.22 -3.78
C ILE A 318 16.56 -18.37 -3.00
N ALA A 319 17.79 -18.16 -2.55
CA ALA A 319 18.56 -19.13 -1.77
C ALA A 319 17.99 -19.42 -0.36
N GLN A 320 17.08 -18.61 0.16
CA GLN A 320 16.47 -18.82 1.49
C GLN A 320 15.40 -19.90 1.53
N TYR A 321 14.82 -20.27 0.38
CA TYR A 321 13.84 -21.34 0.32
C TYR A 321 14.45 -22.68 0.69
N GLU A 322 13.81 -23.40 1.59
CA GLU A 322 14.19 -24.75 1.97
C GLU A 322 13.89 -25.73 0.82
N ALA A 323 14.64 -26.81 0.76
CA ALA A 323 14.39 -27.86 -0.24
C ALA A 323 12.97 -28.45 -0.04
N GLY A 324 12.18 -28.47 -1.10
CA GLY A 324 10.81 -28.96 -1.07
C GLY A 324 9.77 -27.95 -0.63
N ASP A 325 10.12 -26.68 -0.34
CA ASP A 325 9.17 -25.63 -0.03
C ASP A 325 8.21 -25.39 -1.21
N ALA A 326 6.94 -25.77 -1.02
CA ALA A 326 5.91 -25.68 -2.05
C ALA A 326 5.59 -24.24 -2.48
N ARG A 327 5.94 -23.24 -1.66
CA ARG A 327 5.68 -21.82 -1.94
C ARG A 327 6.60 -21.25 -3.00
N LYS A 328 7.83 -21.80 -3.15
CA LYS A 328 8.84 -21.25 -4.07
C LYS A 328 8.30 -21.12 -5.49
N ALA A 329 7.76 -22.21 -6.04
CA ALA A 329 7.29 -22.25 -7.43
C ALA A 329 6.06 -21.35 -7.71
N VAL A 330 5.28 -21.04 -6.66
CA VAL A 330 4.15 -20.11 -6.72
C VAL A 330 4.66 -18.66 -6.66
N SER A 331 5.56 -18.38 -5.72
CA SER A 331 6.02 -17.02 -5.45
C SER A 331 6.90 -16.46 -6.57
N LEU A 332 7.78 -17.30 -7.15
CA LEU A 332 8.75 -16.86 -8.15
C LEU A 332 9.10 -17.94 -9.19
N LYS A 333 9.71 -17.50 -10.26
CA LYS A 333 10.45 -18.33 -11.21
C LYS A 333 11.90 -17.82 -11.28
N GLU A 334 12.85 -18.75 -11.45
CA GLU A 334 14.28 -18.42 -11.53
C GLU A 334 14.72 -18.03 -12.96
N GLY A 335 13.82 -18.11 -13.91
CA GLY A 335 14.00 -17.78 -15.31
C GLY A 335 12.82 -18.21 -16.16
N PHE A 336 12.97 -18.10 -17.47
CA PHE A 336 11.94 -18.47 -18.45
C PHE A 336 12.57 -19.04 -19.72
N THR A 337 11.79 -19.85 -20.47
CA THR A 337 12.19 -20.28 -21.81
C THR A 337 11.78 -19.23 -22.83
N SER A 338 12.74 -18.69 -23.57
CA SER A 338 12.51 -17.70 -24.64
C SER A 338 11.72 -18.31 -25.81
N ASN A 339 11.23 -17.47 -26.71
CA ASN A 339 10.56 -17.90 -27.94
C ASN A 339 11.48 -18.68 -28.91
N SER A 340 12.81 -18.58 -28.74
CA SER A 340 13.80 -19.41 -29.47
C SER A 340 14.05 -20.78 -28.83
N GLY A 341 13.44 -21.04 -27.65
CA GLY A 341 13.65 -22.30 -26.91
C GLY A 341 14.84 -22.25 -25.95
N GLU A 342 15.53 -21.14 -25.80
CA GLU A 342 16.65 -20.97 -24.89
C GLU A 342 16.21 -20.61 -23.50
N TRP A 343 16.88 -21.15 -22.47
CA TRP A 343 16.66 -20.76 -21.08
C TRP A 343 17.33 -19.42 -20.78
N VAL A 344 16.54 -18.47 -20.26
CA VAL A 344 17.00 -17.14 -19.82
C VAL A 344 16.94 -17.09 -18.31
N THR A 345 18.10 -16.98 -17.66
CA THR A 345 18.22 -16.91 -16.19
C THR A 345 18.00 -15.48 -15.70
N VAL A 346 16.75 -15.04 -15.69
CA VAL A 346 16.30 -13.79 -15.08
C VAL A 346 15.09 -14.11 -14.21
N PRO A 347 15.21 -14.02 -12.87
CA PRO A 347 14.11 -14.36 -11.98
C PRO A 347 12.99 -13.33 -12.08
N PHE A 348 11.77 -13.74 -11.72
CA PHE A 348 10.64 -12.83 -11.65
C PHE A 348 9.58 -13.33 -10.66
N ILE A 349 8.77 -12.40 -10.14
CA ILE A 349 7.64 -12.70 -9.28
C ILE A 349 6.57 -13.39 -10.12
N ASN A 350 6.21 -14.62 -9.73
CA ASN A 350 5.21 -15.44 -10.41
C ASN A 350 3.84 -15.40 -9.71
N LYS A 351 3.78 -14.94 -8.47
CA LYS A 351 2.59 -14.91 -7.62
C LYS A 351 1.38 -14.21 -8.27
N TYR A 352 1.62 -13.23 -9.15
CA TYR A 352 0.60 -12.44 -9.86
C TYR A 352 0.63 -12.69 -11.37
N ASN A 353 1.13 -13.84 -11.81
CA ASN A 353 1.22 -14.21 -13.22
C ASN A 353 0.10 -15.18 -13.60
N HIS A 354 -1.09 -14.64 -13.82
CA HIS A 354 -2.26 -15.44 -14.18
C HIS A 354 -2.75 -15.15 -15.59
N PRO A 355 -3.39 -16.14 -16.26
CA PRO A 355 -3.97 -15.95 -17.58
C PRO A 355 -5.00 -14.83 -17.61
N HIS A 356 -4.98 -14.01 -18.67
CA HIS A 356 -5.92 -12.94 -18.91
C HIS A 356 -6.11 -12.71 -20.41
N SER A 357 -7.26 -12.16 -20.83
CA SER A 357 -7.65 -12.06 -22.23
C SER A 357 -7.33 -10.70 -22.86
N ILE A 358 -7.18 -9.66 -22.05
CA ILE A 358 -6.92 -8.29 -22.51
C ILE A 358 -5.52 -7.86 -22.06
N ARG A 359 -4.70 -7.41 -23.01
CA ARG A 359 -3.35 -6.93 -22.74
C ARG A 359 -3.37 -5.80 -21.70
N GLY A 360 -2.55 -5.91 -20.65
CA GLY A 360 -2.45 -4.90 -19.58
C GLY A 360 -3.57 -4.95 -18.54
N VAL A 361 -4.50 -5.89 -18.65
CA VAL A 361 -5.68 -5.97 -17.78
C VAL A 361 -5.70 -7.31 -17.08
N THR A 362 -5.10 -7.38 -15.88
CA THR A 362 -5.14 -8.58 -15.02
C THR A 362 -6.17 -8.43 -13.91
N ASN A 363 -6.46 -9.53 -13.23
CA ASN A 363 -7.55 -9.62 -12.25
C ASN A 363 -7.04 -10.02 -10.85
N ASP A 364 -5.79 -9.73 -10.53
CA ASP A 364 -5.17 -10.12 -9.27
C ASP A 364 -5.50 -9.10 -8.18
N ASN A 365 -6.06 -9.55 -7.05
CA ASN A 365 -6.17 -8.74 -5.85
C ASN A 365 -4.79 -8.59 -5.18
N TRP A 366 -4.60 -7.50 -4.42
CA TRP A 366 -3.42 -7.33 -3.60
C TRP A 366 -3.76 -7.58 -2.13
N PRO A 367 -3.16 -8.60 -1.49
CA PRO A 367 -3.42 -8.89 -0.09
C PRO A 367 -2.75 -7.84 0.82
N ILE A 368 -3.53 -7.22 1.69
CA ILE A 368 -3.03 -6.32 2.75
C ILE A 368 -2.84 -7.11 4.04
N ILE A 369 -3.83 -7.96 4.39
CA ILE A 369 -3.77 -8.83 5.56
C ILE A 369 -4.39 -10.18 5.20
N ARG A 370 -3.63 -11.26 5.40
CA ARG A 370 -4.09 -12.64 5.28
C ARG A 370 -4.06 -13.33 6.63
N TYR A 371 -4.82 -14.41 6.77
CA TYR A 371 -4.85 -15.18 8.01
C TYR A 371 -3.46 -15.77 8.37
N ALA A 372 -2.65 -16.14 7.38
CA ALA A 372 -1.28 -16.56 7.61
C ALA A 372 -0.42 -15.49 8.32
N ASP A 373 -0.60 -14.22 7.95
CA ASP A 373 0.08 -13.12 8.65
C ASP A 373 -0.39 -12.99 10.10
N VAL A 374 -1.68 -13.16 10.37
CA VAL A 374 -2.21 -13.16 11.74
C VAL A 374 -1.57 -14.28 12.59
N LEU A 375 -1.43 -15.48 12.04
CA LEU A 375 -0.80 -16.60 12.74
C LEU A 375 0.68 -16.33 13.05
N LEU A 376 1.42 -15.78 12.07
CA LEU A 376 2.83 -15.46 12.26
C LEU A 376 3.04 -14.26 13.19
N MET A 377 2.13 -13.28 13.21
CA MET A 377 2.15 -12.20 14.20
C MET A 377 1.86 -12.73 15.62
N LEU A 378 0.95 -13.69 15.77
CA LEU A 378 0.70 -14.37 17.06
C LEU A 378 1.92 -15.15 17.51
N ALA A 379 2.54 -15.93 16.63
CA ALA A 379 3.75 -16.69 16.96
C ALA A 379 4.88 -15.75 17.43
N GLU A 380 5.07 -14.62 16.76
CA GLU A 380 6.04 -13.58 17.16
C GLU A 380 5.70 -12.99 18.52
N ALA A 381 4.49 -12.47 18.71
CA ALA A 381 4.10 -11.79 19.95
C ALA A 381 4.15 -12.72 21.17
N ILE A 382 3.74 -13.97 21.02
CA ILE A 382 3.82 -14.96 22.10
C ILE A 382 5.28 -15.27 22.44
N ASN A 383 6.13 -15.45 21.43
CA ASN A 383 7.56 -15.66 21.66
C ASN A 383 8.19 -14.49 22.41
N GLU A 384 7.86 -13.27 22.05
CA GLU A 384 8.41 -12.08 22.71
C GLU A 384 7.94 -11.93 24.16
N THR A 385 6.71 -12.36 24.47
CA THR A 385 6.14 -12.30 25.83
C THR A 385 6.63 -13.44 26.72
N SER A 386 6.53 -14.70 26.24
CA SER A 386 6.63 -15.90 27.06
C SER A 386 7.67 -16.91 26.58
N GLY A 387 8.41 -16.60 25.49
CA GLY A 387 9.24 -17.57 24.79
C GLY A 387 8.42 -18.45 23.85
N PRO A 388 9.05 -19.41 23.15
CA PRO A 388 8.41 -20.27 22.16
C PRO A 388 7.55 -21.36 22.82
N THR A 389 6.36 -20.98 23.24
CA THR A 389 5.36 -21.92 23.82
C THR A 389 4.84 -22.89 22.76
N SER A 390 4.13 -23.97 23.20
CA SER A 390 3.46 -24.88 22.27
C SER A 390 2.49 -24.13 21.33
N GLU A 391 1.73 -23.16 21.86
CA GLU A 391 0.81 -22.35 21.06
C GLU A 391 1.56 -21.55 19.97
N ALA A 392 2.74 -20.98 20.25
CA ALA A 392 3.55 -20.28 19.26
C ALA A 392 4.03 -21.24 18.16
N TYR A 393 4.43 -22.47 18.54
CA TYR A 393 4.77 -23.52 17.59
C TYR A 393 3.58 -23.97 16.75
N ASP A 394 2.38 -24.09 17.32
CA ASP A 394 1.17 -24.49 16.58
C ASP A 394 0.88 -23.51 15.44
N TYR A 395 0.95 -22.19 15.70
CA TYR A 395 0.78 -21.17 14.68
C TYR A 395 1.86 -21.22 13.59
N MET A 396 3.13 -21.32 13.98
CA MET A 396 4.25 -21.43 13.07
C MET A 396 4.16 -22.70 12.21
N ASN A 397 3.91 -23.84 12.84
CA ASN A 397 3.94 -25.13 12.18
C ASN A 397 2.73 -25.35 11.27
N ALA A 398 1.61 -24.68 11.51
CA ALA A 398 0.49 -24.69 10.56
C ALA A 398 0.88 -24.09 9.20
N ILE A 399 1.70 -23.04 9.20
CA ILE A 399 2.24 -22.42 7.97
C ILE A 399 3.23 -23.38 7.29
N ARG A 400 4.16 -24.00 8.06
CA ARG A 400 5.16 -24.91 7.55
C ARG A 400 4.56 -26.19 6.99
N ASP A 401 3.52 -26.74 7.62
CA ASP A 401 2.79 -27.93 7.12
C ASP A 401 2.16 -27.65 5.75
N ARG A 402 1.50 -26.48 5.60
CA ARG A 402 0.99 -26.06 4.28
C ARG A 402 2.11 -25.90 3.24
N ALA A 403 3.26 -25.39 3.65
CA ALA A 403 4.45 -25.26 2.82
C ALA A 403 5.16 -26.59 2.50
N LYS A 404 4.69 -27.72 3.06
CA LYS A 404 5.29 -29.07 2.96
C LYS A 404 6.67 -29.15 3.63
N LEU A 405 6.90 -28.38 4.66
CA LEU A 405 8.14 -28.35 5.44
C LEU A 405 7.97 -29.06 6.79
N ASN A 406 9.08 -29.57 7.28
CA ASN A 406 9.09 -30.19 8.61
C ASN A 406 8.75 -29.16 9.70
N PRO A 407 8.01 -29.58 10.76
CA PRO A 407 7.72 -28.71 11.89
C PRO A 407 9.00 -28.36 12.65
N LEU A 408 9.02 -27.15 13.23
CA LEU A 408 10.08 -26.71 14.13
C LEU A 408 9.71 -27.06 15.58
N ASN A 409 10.71 -27.33 16.39
CA ASN A 409 10.58 -27.56 17.82
C ASN A 409 11.91 -27.31 18.54
N GLY A 410 11.88 -27.16 19.87
CA GLY A 410 13.07 -27.12 20.73
C GLY A 410 13.99 -25.90 20.55
N LEU A 411 13.51 -24.84 19.89
CA LEU A 411 14.26 -23.59 19.73
C LEU A 411 14.20 -22.77 21.02
N ASP A 412 15.28 -22.03 21.31
CA ASP A 412 15.21 -20.96 22.29
C ASP A 412 14.49 -19.71 21.73
N LYS A 413 14.28 -18.70 22.58
CA LYS A 413 13.54 -17.48 22.21
C LYS A 413 14.15 -16.75 21.01
N ASP A 414 15.48 -16.63 20.95
CA ASP A 414 16.16 -15.91 19.88
C ASP A 414 16.20 -16.70 18.57
N GLN A 415 16.38 -18.02 18.67
CA GLN A 415 16.27 -18.92 17.52
C GLN A 415 14.86 -18.91 16.93
N PHE A 416 13.82 -18.93 17.79
CA PHE A 416 12.44 -18.88 17.33
C PHE A 416 12.11 -17.54 16.69
N ARG A 417 12.58 -16.40 17.25
CA ARG A 417 12.44 -15.06 16.65
C ARG A 417 13.00 -15.04 15.23
N LYS A 418 14.20 -15.57 15.03
CA LYS A 418 14.82 -15.66 13.70
C LYS A 418 14.04 -16.57 12.77
N ALA A 419 13.50 -17.68 13.28
CA ALA A 419 12.68 -18.61 12.51
C ALA A 419 11.37 -17.96 12.07
N VAL A 420 10.69 -17.20 12.95
CA VAL A 420 9.46 -16.45 12.59
C VAL A 420 9.77 -15.41 11.51
N LEU A 421 10.83 -14.63 11.66
CA LEU A 421 11.22 -13.62 10.67
C LEU A 421 11.51 -14.25 9.30
N LYS A 422 12.19 -15.41 9.28
CA LYS A 422 12.43 -16.19 8.06
C LYS A 422 11.11 -16.72 7.48
N GLU A 423 10.25 -17.32 8.31
CA GLU A 423 8.98 -17.88 7.85
C GLU A 423 8.07 -16.79 7.27
N ARG A 424 7.98 -15.62 7.91
CA ARG A 424 7.28 -14.44 7.38
C ARG A 424 7.84 -14.01 6.02
N ARG A 425 9.16 -14.00 5.88
CA ARG A 425 9.84 -13.64 4.63
C ARG A 425 9.44 -14.55 3.47
N MET A 426 9.34 -15.87 3.71
CA MET A 426 8.97 -16.86 2.70
C MET A 426 7.47 -16.90 2.43
N GLU A 427 6.66 -16.84 3.48
CA GLU A 427 5.20 -16.91 3.42
C GLU A 427 4.59 -15.67 2.77
N LEU A 428 5.05 -14.49 3.17
CA LEU A 428 4.52 -13.19 2.78
C LEU A 428 5.37 -12.51 1.71
N ALA A 429 6.20 -13.29 1.00
CA ALA A 429 7.06 -12.80 -0.06
C ALA A 429 6.30 -11.95 -1.07
N PHE A 430 6.80 -10.76 -1.37
CA PHE A 430 6.24 -9.83 -2.36
C PHE A 430 4.84 -9.31 -2.02
N GLU A 431 4.52 -9.19 -0.72
CA GLU A 431 3.28 -8.63 -0.20
C GLU A 431 3.50 -7.29 0.54
N ASN A 432 4.61 -6.62 0.29
CA ASN A 432 4.96 -5.30 0.84
C ASN A 432 5.19 -5.27 2.36
N LEU A 433 5.68 -6.36 2.97
CA LEU A 433 5.84 -6.46 4.42
C LEU A 433 7.32 -6.49 4.88
N ARG A 434 8.25 -6.91 4.02
CA ARG A 434 9.65 -7.17 4.40
C ARG A 434 10.33 -5.99 5.08
N TRP A 435 10.23 -4.79 4.52
CA TRP A 435 10.85 -3.59 5.06
C TRP A 435 10.39 -3.31 6.49
N PHE A 436 9.10 -3.43 6.74
CA PHE A 436 8.53 -3.20 8.07
C PHE A 436 8.88 -4.29 9.07
N ASP A 437 8.94 -5.54 8.63
CA ASP A 437 9.38 -6.66 9.47
C ASP A 437 10.83 -6.46 9.93
N LEU A 438 11.72 -6.04 9.03
CA LEU A 438 13.12 -5.73 9.35
C LEU A 438 13.22 -4.59 10.36
N LYS A 439 12.56 -3.46 10.09
CA LYS A 439 12.58 -2.28 10.98
C LYS A 439 12.02 -2.57 12.38
N ARG A 440 11.05 -3.48 12.50
CA ARG A 440 10.45 -3.85 13.79
C ARG A 440 11.33 -4.78 14.59
N THR A 441 11.93 -5.76 13.93
CA THR A 441 12.57 -6.90 14.60
C THR A 441 14.08 -6.72 14.82
N LEU A 442 14.74 -5.90 14.02
CA LEU A 442 16.17 -5.62 14.13
C LEU A 442 16.45 -4.29 14.82
N SER A 443 17.57 -4.19 15.50
CA SER A 443 18.13 -2.91 15.90
C SER A 443 18.61 -2.12 14.66
N PRO A 444 18.75 -0.78 14.74
CA PRO A 444 19.29 0.01 13.64
C PRO A 444 20.62 -0.53 13.09
N SER A 445 21.55 -0.90 13.96
CA SER A 445 22.86 -1.42 13.56
C SER A 445 22.77 -2.80 12.89
N GLU A 446 21.87 -3.68 13.34
CA GLU A 446 21.64 -4.98 12.71
C GLU A 446 21.00 -4.81 11.32
N LEU A 447 20.05 -3.89 11.17
CA LEU A 447 19.42 -3.58 9.89
C LEU A 447 20.46 -3.03 8.89
N VAL A 448 21.27 -2.06 9.30
CA VAL A 448 22.37 -1.52 8.48
C VAL A 448 23.34 -2.62 8.06
N THR A 449 23.72 -3.50 8.98
CA THR A 449 24.62 -4.61 8.71
C THR A 449 24.01 -5.59 7.69
N LEU A 450 22.74 -5.96 7.85
CA LEU A 450 22.04 -6.87 6.95
C LEU A 450 21.96 -6.30 5.54
N LEU A 451 21.54 -5.04 5.41
CA LEU A 451 21.39 -4.40 4.10
C LEU A 451 22.74 -4.20 3.40
N ASN A 452 23.78 -3.74 4.12
CA ASN A 452 25.11 -3.62 3.53
C ASN A 452 25.69 -4.98 3.11
N GLN A 453 25.41 -6.06 3.85
CA GLN A 453 25.80 -7.40 3.44
C GLN A 453 25.09 -7.81 2.13
N HIS A 454 23.77 -7.58 2.03
CA HIS A 454 23.03 -7.79 0.78
C HIS A 454 23.61 -6.97 -0.37
N GLY A 455 23.92 -5.70 -0.13
CA GLY A 455 24.53 -4.82 -1.13
C GLY A 455 25.90 -5.31 -1.60
N LEU A 456 26.72 -5.84 -0.71
CA LEU A 456 28.01 -6.45 -1.08
C LEU A 456 27.82 -7.68 -1.96
N GLU A 457 26.83 -8.52 -1.67
CA GLU A 457 26.50 -9.71 -2.45
C GLU A 457 26.02 -9.33 -3.86
N GLU A 458 25.08 -8.37 -4.00
CA GLU A 458 24.60 -7.87 -5.30
C GLU A 458 25.70 -7.18 -6.12
N ARG A 459 26.60 -6.44 -5.48
CA ARG A 459 27.76 -5.84 -6.18
C ARG A 459 28.76 -6.88 -6.67
N ALA A 460 28.99 -7.93 -5.90
CA ALA A 460 29.95 -8.98 -6.25
C ALA A 460 29.40 -9.95 -7.32
N ASN A 461 28.10 -10.26 -7.23
CA ASN A 461 27.42 -11.19 -8.12
C ASN A 461 25.98 -10.69 -8.42
N PRO A 462 25.82 -9.72 -9.31
CA PRO A 462 24.52 -9.14 -9.59
C PRO A 462 23.49 -10.18 -10.04
N THR A 463 22.27 -10.08 -9.49
CA THR A 463 21.15 -10.97 -9.85
C THR A 463 20.86 -10.93 -11.34
N THR A 464 21.08 -9.79 -12.01
CA THR A 464 20.97 -9.66 -13.46
C THR A 464 22.20 -9.00 -14.06
N SER A 465 22.49 -9.34 -15.34
CA SER A 465 23.60 -8.74 -16.07
C SER A 465 23.43 -7.22 -16.20
N ARG A 466 24.49 -6.48 -15.94
CA ARG A 466 24.58 -5.03 -16.14
C ARG A 466 25.25 -4.63 -17.47
N GLY A 467 25.49 -5.61 -18.37
CA GLY A 467 26.12 -5.35 -19.68
C GLY A 467 27.53 -4.77 -19.58
N GLY A 468 28.26 -5.05 -18.51
CA GLY A 468 29.62 -4.52 -18.24
C GLY A 468 29.62 -3.12 -17.59
N ILE A 469 28.46 -2.53 -17.29
CA ILE A 469 28.37 -1.24 -16.60
C ILE A 469 28.62 -1.47 -15.09
N PRO A 470 29.68 -0.88 -14.49
CA PRO A 470 29.97 -1.08 -13.08
C PRO A 470 28.94 -0.37 -12.20
N PHE A 471 28.86 -0.80 -10.94
CA PHE A 471 28.19 -0.03 -9.88
C PHE A 471 28.99 1.23 -9.56
N SER A 472 28.29 2.31 -9.21
CA SER A 472 28.91 3.51 -8.66
C SER A 472 29.43 3.24 -7.24
N GLN A 473 30.35 4.08 -6.76
CA GLN A 473 31.01 3.87 -5.47
C GLN A 473 30.02 3.81 -4.29
N GLY A 474 28.95 4.61 -4.32
CA GLY A 474 27.94 4.66 -3.27
C GLY A 474 26.80 3.66 -3.41
N ASP A 475 26.67 2.98 -4.59
CA ASP A 475 25.57 2.04 -4.82
C ASP A 475 25.61 0.93 -3.77
N TYR A 476 24.45 0.60 -3.22
CA TYR A 476 24.29 -0.41 -2.16
C TYR A 476 25.11 -0.10 -0.89
N THR A 477 25.20 1.18 -0.53
CA THR A 477 25.73 1.60 0.77
C THR A 477 24.56 2.20 1.55
N PHE A 478 24.11 1.50 2.59
CA PHE A 478 23.00 1.89 3.43
C PHE A 478 23.52 2.49 4.75
N GLU A 479 22.98 3.64 5.12
CA GLU A 479 23.33 4.35 6.33
C GLU A 479 22.14 4.43 7.29
N GLU A 480 22.38 4.52 8.59
CA GLU A 480 21.37 4.46 9.64
C GLU A 480 20.27 5.52 9.48
N TYR A 481 20.61 6.74 9.04
CA TYR A 481 19.61 7.79 8.82
C TYR A 481 18.56 7.40 7.75
N GLN A 482 18.90 6.50 6.83
CA GLN A 482 18.02 6.04 5.74
C GLN A 482 16.91 5.06 6.22
N ILE A 483 16.92 4.68 7.50
CA ILE A 483 15.82 3.91 8.11
C ILE A 483 14.50 4.66 8.05
N LEU A 484 14.53 6.00 8.12
CA LEU A 484 13.41 6.86 7.78
C LEU A 484 13.63 7.50 6.42
N PHE A 485 12.57 7.66 5.66
CA PHE A 485 12.64 8.36 4.37
C PHE A 485 12.76 9.87 4.57
N PRO A 486 13.36 10.57 3.60
CA PRO A 486 13.41 12.03 3.65
C PRO A 486 12.01 12.64 3.52
N ILE A 487 11.75 13.69 4.28
CA ILE A 487 10.60 14.55 3.97
C ILE A 487 10.86 15.19 2.60
N PRO A 488 9.91 15.12 1.65
CA PRO A 488 10.13 15.64 0.30
C PRO A 488 10.51 17.12 0.30
N ALA A 489 11.52 17.50 -0.47
CA ALA A 489 12.04 18.87 -0.51
C ALA A 489 10.97 19.90 -0.84
N ASP A 490 9.98 19.56 -1.68
CA ASP A 490 8.87 20.44 -2.03
C ASP A 490 7.98 20.77 -0.82
N GLN A 491 7.79 19.83 0.12
CA GLN A 491 7.00 20.10 1.33
C GLN A 491 7.67 21.12 2.23
N ILE A 492 9.00 21.00 2.41
CA ILE A 492 9.80 21.97 3.19
C ILE A 492 9.83 23.33 2.48
N ARG A 493 9.90 23.34 1.14
CA ARG A 493 9.87 24.58 0.36
C ARG A 493 8.52 25.31 0.48
N ILE A 494 7.41 24.54 0.54
CA ILE A 494 6.05 25.11 0.71
C ILE A 494 5.84 25.59 2.15
N ASN A 495 6.25 24.80 3.13
CA ASN A 495 6.14 25.15 4.56
C ASN A 495 7.50 24.98 5.26
N PRO A 496 8.30 26.07 5.38
CA PRO A 496 9.63 26.03 6.01
C PRO A 496 9.65 25.68 7.51
N ALA A 497 8.49 25.62 8.18
CA ALA A 497 8.38 25.15 9.56
C ALA A 497 8.60 23.62 9.64
N ILE A 498 8.30 22.89 8.58
CA ILE A 498 8.49 21.43 8.50
C ILE A 498 9.99 21.12 8.49
N ARG A 499 10.45 20.40 9.51
CA ARG A 499 11.86 20.00 9.64
C ARG A 499 12.12 18.68 8.87
N GLN A 500 13.32 18.58 8.32
CA GLN A 500 13.81 17.35 7.69
C GLN A 500 14.14 16.28 8.74
N ASN A 501 14.09 15.02 8.34
CA ASN A 501 14.65 13.91 9.13
C ASN A 501 16.19 14.06 9.24
N PRO A 502 16.77 13.73 10.40
CA PRO A 502 18.22 13.83 10.59
C PRO A 502 19.00 13.02 9.54
N GLY A 503 20.06 13.60 9.02
CA GLY A 503 20.94 12.95 8.02
C GLY A 503 20.67 13.37 6.58
N TYR A 504 19.51 13.98 6.29
CA TYR A 504 19.15 14.47 4.94
C TYR A 504 19.37 15.97 4.76
#